data_4b32cf7a83da362932226e024ffbbd01
#
_entry.id   4b32cf7a83da362932226e024ffbbd01
#
_cell.length_a   1.000
_cell.length_b   1.000
_cell.length_c   1.000
_cell.angle_alpha   90.00
_cell.angle_beta   90.00
_cell.angle_gamma   90.00
#
_symmetry.space_group_name_H-M   'P 1'
#
loop_
_entity.id
_entity.type
_entity.pdbx_description
1 polymer ?
#
loop_
_entity_poly.entity_id
_entity_poly.type
_entity_poly.pdbx_seq_one_letter_code
_entity_poly.pdbx_strand_id
1 'polypeptide(L)'
;IVSLYNDKNNNIWAGSVRCGLISVREVSMKTYTEVIAGNNKGLSSNMVLSLYQDTSSDEIWIGTDGGGINKLNPVTEEFTHYPNTVGDKVVSITGFSSSKLLLSLFSKGVYVFDKLTGQYRPLEIKDKEINRLLFYTGKSVNIYQHAPKSLLLLGYHIFRYDIETGNIEIASEKQGVEIVGTLTPVCHDDRTTYLFDMRSIYAYDSSSNQLESLYSVEKDTFINCVSRDEHGIFWIGTNHGLRYYDAAKQSIQLIPT
;
A
#
# COMPACT_ATOMS: atom_id res chain seq x y z
N ILE A 1 -2.45 -1.96 14.01
CA ILE A 1 -2.99 -1.94 12.64
C ILE A 1 -1.92 -1.33 11.73
N VAL A 2 -1.64 -1.97 10.62
CA VAL A 2 -0.67 -1.50 9.61
C VAL A 2 -1.30 -1.33 8.24
N SER A 3 -2.49 -1.88 8.03
CA SER A 3 -3.28 -1.70 6.82
C SER A 3 -4.76 -1.65 7.14
N LEU A 4 -5.49 -0.78 6.44
CA LEU A 4 -6.94 -0.69 6.49
C LEU A 4 -7.48 -0.73 5.06
N TYR A 5 -8.59 -1.44 4.88
CA TYR A 5 -9.27 -1.53 3.60
C TYR A 5 -10.78 -1.53 3.83
N ASN A 6 -11.50 -0.71 3.08
CA ASN A 6 -12.96 -0.73 3.05
C ASN A 6 -13.39 -1.44 1.76
N ASP A 7 -14.09 -2.58 1.87
CA ASP A 7 -14.55 -3.32 0.71
C ASP A 7 -15.83 -2.69 0.10
N LYS A 8 -16.22 -3.15 -1.08
CA LYS A 8 -17.41 -2.64 -1.78
C LYS A 8 -18.74 -2.88 -1.03
N ASN A 9 -18.74 -3.70 0.02
CA ASN A 9 -19.88 -3.96 0.88
C ASN A 9 -19.82 -3.19 2.20
N ASN A 10 -18.94 -2.18 2.27
CA ASN A 10 -18.67 -1.37 3.47
C ASN A 10 -18.13 -2.17 4.68
N ASN A 11 -17.55 -3.34 4.46
CA ASN A 11 -16.82 -4.00 5.53
C ASN A 11 -15.42 -3.37 5.65
N ILE A 12 -15.02 -3.08 6.86
CA ILE A 12 -13.65 -2.61 7.14
C ILE A 12 -12.76 -3.83 7.45
N TRP A 13 -11.67 -3.95 6.72
CA TRP A 13 -10.64 -4.95 6.92
C TRP A 13 -9.39 -4.29 7.48
N ALA A 14 -8.88 -4.80 8.59
CA ALA A 14 -7.70 -4.26 9.26
C ALA A 14 -6.62 -5.33 9.38
N GLY A 15 -5.46 -5.08 8.78
CA GLY A 15 -4.27 -5.89 8.95
C GLY A 15 -3.47 -5.44 10.16
N SER A 16 -3.00 -6.38 10.96
CA SER A 16 -2.25 -6.15 12.19
C SER A 16 -0.91 -6.89 12.17
N VAL A 17 0.11 -6.30 12.79
CA VAL A 17 1.46 -6.90 12.89
C VAL A 17 1.47 -8.18 13.73
N ARG A 18 0.54 -8.35 14.68
CA ARG A 18 0.56 -9.49 15.61
C ARG A 18 -0.80 -10.16 15.82
N CYS A 19 -1.88 -9.53 15.39
CA CYS A 19 -3.25 -10.02 15.64
C CYS A 19 -3.94 -10.53 14.37
N GLY A 20 -3.22 -10.65 13.25
CA GLY A 20 -3.77 -11.14 11.98
C GLY A 20 -4.66 -10.14 11.27
N LEU A 21 -5.67 -10.64 10.56
CA LEU A 21 -6.66 -9.88 9.82
C LEU A 21 -7.95 -9.76 10.65
N ILE A 22 -8.46 -8.55 10.76
CA ILE A 22 -9.72 -8.23 11.46
C ILE A 22 -10.70 -7.70 10.43
N SER A 23 -11.91 -8.23 10.39
CA SER A 23 -13.03 -7.62 9.66
C SER A 23 -14.07 -7.07 10.61
N VAL A 24 -14.55 -5.86 10.35
CA VAL A 24 -15.61 -5.21 11.10
C VAL A 24 -16.82 -5.09 10.18
N ARG A 25 -17.93 -5.66 10.59
CA ARG A 25 -19.24 -5.56 9.95
C ARG A 25 -20.21 -4.86 10.92
N GLU A 26 -21.32 -4.35 10.41
CA GLU A 26 -22.30 -3.56 11.18
C GLU A 26 -22.74 -4.19 12.52
N VAL A 27 -22.57 -5.50 12.71
CA VAL A 27 -23.07 -6.24 13.88
C VAL A 27 -22.04 -7.17 14.53
N SER A 28 -20.88 -7.42 13.93
CA SER A 28 -19.87 -8.32 14.51
C SER A 28 -18.45 -8.06 14.00
N MET A 29 -17.49 -8.19 14.90
CA MET A 29 -16.06 -8.20 14.58
C MET A 29 -15.62 -9.65 14.44
N LYS A 30 -14.96 -9.99 13.31
CA LYS A 30 -14.38 -11.31 13.07
C LYS A 30 -12.88 -11.20 12.91
N THR A 31 -12.15 -12.04 13.59
CA THR A 31 -10.68 -12.09 13.53
C THR A 31 -10.25 -13.39 12.86
N TYR A 32 -9.34 -13.27 11.89
CA TYR A 32 -8.64 -14.40 11.28
C TYR A 32 -7.20 -14.39 11.72
N THR A 33 -6.73 -15.51 12.23
CA THR A 33 -5.37 -15.68 12.75
C THR A 33 -4.63 -16.76 11.98
N GLU A 34 -3.33 -16.84 12.23
CA GLU A 34 -2.47 -17.89 11.70
C GLU A 34 -2.97 -19.28 12.10
N VAL A 35 -2.91 -20.19 11.15
CA VAL A 35 -3.30 -21.58 11.31
C VAL A 35 -2.16 -22.52 10.90
N ILE A 36 -2.22 -23.76 11.39
CA ILE A 36 -1.27 -24.80 11.02
C ILE A 36 -1.36 -25.06 9.50
N ALA A 37 -0.22 -25.25 8.86
CA ALA A 37 -0.13 -25.52 7.43
C ALA A 37 -1.10 -26.63 6.99
N GLY A 38 -1.82 -26.38 5.89
CA GLY A 38 -2.86 -27.28 5.38
C GLY A 38 -4.27 -27.00 5.88
N ASN A 39 -4.45 -26.08 6.83
CA ASN A 39 -5.76 -25.60 7.23
C ASN A 39 -6.12 -24.34 6.40
N ASN A 40 -7.28 -24.35 5.75
CA ASN A 40 -7.77 -23.25 4.90
C ASN A 40 -8.70 -22.26 5.64
N LYS A 41 -8.73 -22.25 6.96
CA LYS A 41 -9.63 -21.39 7.76
C LYS A 41 -8.91 -20.19 8.43
N GLY A 42 -7.70 -19.89 8.02
CA GLY A 42 -6.93 -18.76 8.55
C GLY A 42 -5.71 -18.40 7.72
N LEU A 43 -4.88 -17.55 8.27
CA LEU A 43 -3.69 -16.97 7.63
C LEU A 43 -2.46 -17.89 7.71
N SER A 44 -1.49 -17.66 6.84
CA SER A 44 -0.15 -18.25 6.91
C SER A 44 0.78 -17.51 7.88
N SER A 45 0.42 -16.31 8.32
CA SER A 45 1.13 -15.50 9.34
C SER A 45 0.20 -14.44 9.90
N ASN A 46 0.31 -14.19 11.21
CA ASN A 46 -0.43 -13.12 11.89
C ASN A 46 0.07 -11.69 11.55
N MET A 47 1.19 -11.58 10.86
CA MET A 47 1.79 -10.29 10.52
C MET A 47 1.31 -9.83 9.13
N VAL A 48 0.13 -9.23 9.07
CA VAL A 48 -0.47 -8.71 7.83
C VAL A 48 0.12 -7.35 7.49
N LEU A 49 0.71 -7.23 6.31
CA LEU A 49 1.37 -6.00 5.83
C LEU A 49 0.55 -5.27 4.76
N SER A 50 -0.14 -6.00 3.88
CA SER A 50 -0.88 -5.41 2.77
C SER A 50 -2.17 -6.15 2.46
N LEU A 51 -3.14 -5.41 1.91
CA LEU A 51 -4.46 -5.91 1.51
C LEU A 51 -4.79 -5.37 0.12
N TYR A 52 -5.39 -6.20 -0.71
CA TYR A 52 -5.92 -5.82 -2.02
C TYR A 52 -7.18 -6.64 -2.33
N GLN A 53 -8.26 -5.96 -2.68
CA GLN A 53 -9.46 -6.63 -3.19
C GLN A 53 -9.39 -6.71 -4.71
N ASP A 54 -9.56 -7.92 -5.23
CA ASP A 54 -9.72 -8.14 -6.66
C ASP A 54 -11.15 -7.78 -7.08
N THR A 55 -11.30 -6.68 -7.80
CA THR A 55 -12.61 -6.18 -8.25
C THR A 55 -13.33 -7.13 -9.21
N SER A 56 -12.60 -8.09 -9.81
CA SER A 56 -13.16 -9.07 -10.75
C SER A 56 -13.73 -10.31 -10.08
N SER A 57 -13.28 -10.67 -8.88
CA SER A 57 -13.63 -11.92 -8.19
C SER A 57 -14.08 -11.73 -6.74
N ASP A 58 -14.10 -10.50 -6.23
CA ASP A 58 -14.37 -10.15 -4.82
C ASP A 58 -13.41 -10.75 -3.80
N GLU A 59 -12.42 -11.50 -4.24
CA GLU A 59 -11.40 -12.11 -3.38
C GLU A 59 -10.49 -11.06 -2.78
N ILE A 60 -10.09 -11.28 -1.53
CA ILE A 60 -9.16 -10.41 -0.81
C ILE A 60 -7.79 -11.06 -0.79
N TRP A 61 -6.82 -10.38 -1.38
CA TRP A 61 -5.42 -10.78 -1.39
C TRP A 61 -4.70 -10.15 -0.21
N ILE A 62 -3.95 -10.96 0.53
CA ILE A 62 -3.37 -10.59 1.82
C ILE A 62 -1.88 -10.87 1.76
N GLY A 63 -1.08 -9.83 1.89
CA GLY A 63 0.38 -9.93 2.01
C GLY A 63 0.80 -9.95 3.47
N THR A 64 1.68 -10.88 3.80
CA THR A 64 2.14 -11.09 5.17
C THR A 64 3.66 -10.95 5.30
N ASP A 65 4.15 -10.81 6.52
CA ASP A 65 5.58 -10.90 6.84
C ASP A 65 5.96 -12.36 7.08
N GLY A 66 6.69 -12.93 6.14
CA GLY A 66 7.23 -14.29 6.22
C GLY A 66 6.27 -15.40 5.84
N GLY A 67 4.95 -15.18 5.87
CA GLY A 67 3.96 -16.16 5.43
C GLY A 67 3.63 -16.06 3.93
N GLY A 68 4.18 -15.06 3.22
CA GLY A 68 3.92 -14.82 1.80
C GLY A 68 2.52 -14.29 1.54
N ILE A 69 1.86 -14.81 0.48
CA ILE A 69 0.55 -14.39 0.02
C ILE A 69 -0.53 -15.36 0.48
N ASN A 70 -1.65 -14.80 0.90
CA ASN A 70 -2.89 -15.49 1.14
C ASN A 70 -3.99 -14.86 0.27
N LYS A 71 -4.97 -15.67 -0.11
CA LYS A 71 -6.19 -15.23 -0.76
C LYS A 71 -7.38 -15.68 0.08
N LEU A 72 -8.26 -14.77 0.43
CA LEU A 72 -9.49 -15.03 1.17
C LEU A 72 -10.69 -14.89 0.23
N ASN A 73 -11.55 -15.91 0.21
CA ASN A 73 -12.90 -15.78 -0.31
C ASN A 73 -13.80 -15.26 0.82
N PRO A 74 -14.33 -14.02 0.75
CA PRO A 74 -15.09 -13.45 1.86
C PRO A 74 -16.49 -14.08 2.05
N VAL A 75 -16.98 -14.86 1.07
CA VAL A 75 -18.27 -15.52 1.13
C VAL A 75 -18.15 -16.90 1.81
N THR A 76 -17.19 -17.72 1.38
CA THR A 76 -16.96 -19.06 1.97
C THR A 76 -16.04 -19.03 3.19
N GLU A 77 -15.34 -17.89 3.38
CA GLU A 77 -14.33 -17.69 4.43
C GLU A 77 -13.16 -18.66 4.34
N GLU A 78 -12.88 -19.12 3.14
CA GLU A 78 -11.77 -20.02 2.88
C GLU A 78 -10.54 -19.26 2.40
N PHE A 79 -9.39 -19.71 2.90
CA PHE A 79 -8.10 -19.18 2.53
C PHE A 79 -7.41 -20.12 1.53
N THR A 80 -6.75 -19.51 0.55
CA THR A 80 -5.76 -20.19 -0.30
C THR A 80 -4.38 -19.63 0.06
N HIS A 81 -3.46 -20.52 0.41
CA HIS A 81 -2.06 -20.16 0.68
C HIS A 81 -1.20 -20.46 -0.55
N TYR A 82 -0.19 -19.64 -0.78
CA TYR A 82 0.75 -19.78 -1.90
C TYR A 82 2.15 -20.14 -1.38
N PRO A 83 2.49 -21.46 -1.26
CA PRO A 83 3.71 -21.92 -0.61
C PRO A 83 5.00 -21.38 -1.23
N ASN A 84 4.99 -21.07 -2.54
CA ASN A 84 6.15 -20.52 -3.24
C ASN A 84 6.56 -19.14 -2.74
N THR A 85 5.67 -18.43 -2.04
CA THR A 85 5.90 -17.07 -1.53
C THR A 85 6.27 -17.05 -0.04
N VAL A 86 6.33 -18.21 0.62
CA VAL A 86 6.73 -18.32 2.03
C VAL A 86 8.17 -17.83 2.22
N GLY A 87 8.39 -17.06 3.26
CA GLY A 87 9.65 -16.37 3.54
C GLY A 87 9.71 -14.95 3.00
N ASP A 88 8.79 -14.55 2.12
CA ASP A 88 8.72 -13.18 1.61
C ASP A 88 7.90 -12.27 2.53
N LYS A 89 8.31 -11.00 2.56
CA LYS A 89 7.56 -9.91 3.18
C LYS A 89 6.83 -9.13 2.10
N VAL A 90 5.53 -9.35 1.96
CA VAL A 90 4.71 -8.78 0.90
C VAL A 90 4.13 -7.45 1.39
N VAL A 91 4.81 -6.34 1.08
CA VAL A 91 4.50 -5.02 1.64
C VAL A 91 3.46 -4.23 0.83
N SER A 92 3.25 -4.59 -0.43
CA SER A 92 2.21 -3.99 -1.26
C SER A 92 1.70 -4.98 -2.31
N ILE A 93 0.40 -4.95 -2.58
CA ILE A 93 -0.27 -5.76 -3.60
C ILE A 93 -1.18 -4.85 -4.41
N THR A 94 -1.20 -5.01 -5.73
CA THR A 94 -2.18 -4.35 -6.61
C THR A 94 -2.50 -5.20 -7.83
N GLY A 95 -3.61 -4.92 -8.50
CA GLY A 95 -3.95 -5.53 -9.78
C GLY A 95 -2.97 -5.15 -10.89
N PHE A 96 -2.64 -6.12 -11.76
CA PHE A 96 -1.81 -5.88 -12.94
C PHE A 96 -2.57 -6.25 -14.23
N SER A 97 -3.31 -7.34 -14.18
CA SER A 97 -4.25 -7.76 -15.22
C SER A 97 -5.31 -8.67 -14.61
N SER A 98 -6.26 -9.15 -15.39
CA SER A 98 -7.27 -10.10 -14.92
C SER A 98 -6.68 -11.34 -14.25
N SER A 99 -5.52 -11.81 -14.72
CA SER A 99 -4.84 -13.03 -14.21
C SER A 99 -3.60 -12.77 -13.37
N LYS A 100 -3.16 -11.52 -13.20
CA LYS A 100 -1.89 -11.19 -12.55
C LYS A 100 -2.01 -10.08 -11.53
N LEU A 101 -1.16 -10.12 -10.52
CA LEU A 101 -0.94 -9.07 -9.53
C LEU A 101 0.49 -8.54 -9.66
N LEU A 102 0.69 -7.31 -9.20
CA LEU A 102 2.02 -6.81 -8.83
C LEU A 102 2.17 -6.88 -7.32
N LEU A 103 3.33 -7.36 -6.91
CA LEU A 103 3.74 -7.50 -5.52
C LEU A 103 4.99 -6.66 -5.28
N SER A 104 5.01 -5.91 -4.22
CA SER A 104 6.26 -5.38 -3.69
C SER A 104 6.75 -6.27 -2.55
N LEU A 105 7.93 -6.81 -2.70
CA LEU A 105 8.60 -7.64 -1.72
C LEU A 105 9.71 -6.83 -1.05
N PHE A 106 9.67 -6.77 0.28
CA PHE A 106 10.66 -6.02 1.07
C PHE A 106 12.09 -6.49 0.71
N SER A 107 12.96 -5.55 0.40
CA SER A 107 14.37 -5.77 -0.02
C SER A 107 14.57 -6.56 -1.31
N LYS A 108 13.50 -6.98 -2.01
CA LYS A 108 13.59 -7.74 -3.26
C LYS A 108 13.08 -6.96 -4.47
N GLY A 109 12.17 -5.98 -4.27
CA GLY A 109 11.62 -5.15 -5.32
C GLY A 109 10.22 -5.58 -5.78
N VAL A 110 9.87 -5.24 -7.03
CA VAL A 110 8.53 -5.46 -7.59
C VAL A 110 8.50 -6.72 -8.45
N TYR A 111 7.48 -7.55 -8.25
CA TYR A 111 7.28 -8.84 -8.89
C TYR A 111 5.91 -8.94 -9.54
N VAL A 112 5.84 -9.66 -10.64
CA VAL A 112 4.58 -10.08 -11.29
C VAL A 112 4.22 -11.46 -10.77
N PHE A 113 3.04 -11.58 -10.18
CA PHE A 113 2.49 -12.82 -9.63
C PHE A 113 1.34 -13.31 -10.49
N ASP A 114 1.32 -14.58 -10.83
CA ASP A 114 0.25 -15.24 -11.56
C ASP A 114 -0.75 -15.85 -10.58
N LYS A 115 -2.01 -15.38 -10.63
CA LYS A 115 -3.08 -15.78 -9.70
C LYS A 115 -3.45 -17.26 -9.79
N LEU A 116 -3.28 -17.87 -10.98
CA LEU A 116 -3.66 -19.25 -11.23
C LEU A 116 -2.60 -20.23 -10.76
N THR A 117 -1.35 -19.95 -11.14
CA THR A 117 -0.23 -20.87 -10.88
C THR A 117 0.49 -20.60 -9.56
N GLY A 118 0.33 -19.41 -8.98
CA GLY A 118 1.08 -18.97 -7.81
C GLY A 118 2.56 -18.70 -8.08
N GLN A 119 2.98 -18.74 -9.36
CA GLN A 119 4.34 -18.41 -9.74
C GLN A 119 4.54 -16.90 -9.79
N TYR A 120 5.74 -16.45 -9.47
CA TYR A 120 6.08 -15.03 -9.55
C TYR A 120 7.49 -14.81 -10.08
N ARG A 121 7.72 -13.69 -10.74
CA ARG A 121 9.00 -13.30 -11.32
C ARG A 121 9.21 -11.79 -11.18
N PRO A 122 10.46 -11.31 -11.16
CA PRO A 122 10.73 -9.87 -11.14
C PRO A 122 9.98 -9.13 -12.26
N LEU A 123 9.50 -7.92 -11.96
CA LEU A 123 9.03 -7.01 -13.00
C LEU A 123 10.23 -6.60 -13.86
N GLU A 124 10.12 -6.82 -15.17
CA GLU A 124 11.20 -6.48 -16.11
C GLU A 124 11.22 -4.96 -16.36
N ILE A 125 12.28 -4.31 -15.93
CA ILE A 125 12.54 -2.89 -16.18
C ILE A 125 13.79 -2.81 -17.06
N LYS A 126 13.59 -2.37 -18.31
CA LYS A 126 14.66 -2.31 -19.31
C LYS A 126 15.69 -1.23 -18.99
N ASP A 127 15.27 -0.11 -18.43
CA ASP A 127 16.16 0.97 -18.03
C ASP A 127 16.92 0.58 -16.77
N LYS A 128 18.27 0.45 -16.92
CA LYS A 128 19.15 0.01 -15.83
C LYS A 128 19.25 1.03 -14.69
N GLU A 129 19.18 2.32 -15.00
CA GLU A 129 19.26 3.36 -13.98
C GLU A 129 17.96 3.42 -13.17
N ILE A 130 16.81 3.39 -13.82
CA ILE A 130 15.51 3.31 -13.14
C ILE A 130 15.43 2.04 -12.30
N ASN A 131 15.86 0.89 -12.86
CA ASN A 131 15.89 -0.36 -12.11
C ASN A 131 16.77 -0.25 -10.86
N ARG A 132 17.96 0.36 -10.99
CA ARG A 132 18.86 0.62 -9.87
C ARG A 132 18.22 1.53 -8.82
N LEU A 133 17.61 2.64 -9.23
CA LEU A 133 16.98 3.60 -8.32
C LEU A 133 15.77 2.99 -7.60
N LEU A 134 14.98 2.17 -8.27
CA LEU A 134 13.78 1.55 -7.70
C LEU A 134 14.14 0.47 -6.65
N PHE A 135 15.22 -0.28 -6.86
CA PHE A 135 15.59 -1.42 -6.01
C PHE A 135 16.84 -1.20 -5.15
N TYR A 136 17.60 -0.13 -5.40
CA TYR A 136 18.89 0.12 -4.75
C TYR A 136 18.80 0.32 -3.23
N THR A 137 17.67 0.74 -2.71
CA THR A 137 17.55 1.16 -1.32
C THR A 137 17.33 0.02 -0.33
N GLY A 138 17.16 -1.23 -0.81
CA GLY A 138 16.87 -2.37 0.06
C GLY A 138 15.59 -2.22 0.90
N LYS A 139 14.70 -1.30 0.51
CA LYS A 139 13.47 -0.96 1.22
C LYS A 139 12.25 -1.33 0.41
N SER A 140 11.08 -1.11 0.98
CA SER A 140 9.81 -1.35 0.32
C SER A 140 9.51 -0.30 -0.75
N VAL A 141 8.76 -0.71 -1.75
CA VAL A 141 8.13 0.16 -2.75
C VAL A 141 6.63 -0.02 -2.61
N ASN A 142 5.88 1.03 -2.34
CA ASN A 142 4.43 0.96 -2.40
C ASN A 142 3.98 1.06 -3.86
N ILE A 143 2.96 0.29 -4.22
CA ILE A 143 2.39 0.29 -5.56
C ILE A 143 0.99 0.87 -5.45
N TYR A 144 0.71 1.91 -6.23
CA TYR A 144 -0.57 2.60 -6.19
C TYR A 144 -1.15 2.81 -7.59
N GLN A 145 -2.37 2.34 -7.81
CA GLN A 145 -3.07 2.56 -9.07
C GLN A 145 -3.80 3.90 -9.01
N HIS A 146 -3.23 4.92 -9.64
CA HIS A 146 -3.83 6.26 -9.69
C HIS A 146 -4.69 6.51 -10.95
N ALA A 147 -4.55 5.64 -11.96
CA ALA A 147 -5.38 5.67 -13.17
C ALA A 147 -5.53 4.23 -13.73
N PRO A 148 -6.54 3.97 -14.59
CA PRO A 148 -6.84 2.61 -15.06
C PRO A 148 -5.67 1.84 -15.67
N LYS A 149 -4.72 2.54 -16.30
CA LYS A 149 -3.57 1.95 -17.00
C LYS A 149 -2.22 2.42 -16.46
N SER A 150 -2.21 3.15 -15.35
CA SER A 150 -1.02 3.77 -14.81
C SER A 150 -0.87 3.52 -13.33
N LEU A 151 0.32 3.06 -12.94
CA LEU A 151 0.71 2.81 -11.57
C LEU A 151 1.79 3.80 -11.14
N LEU A 152 1.73 4.22 -9.89
CA LEU A 152 2.83 4.85 -9.20
C LEU A 152 3.59 3.80 -8.39
N LEU A 153 4.89 3.70 -8.61
CA LEU A 153 5.79 2.92 -7.78
C LEU A 153 6.51 3.91 -6.85
N LEU A 154 6.17 3.82 -5.57
CA LEU A 154 6.47 4.83 -4.56
C LEU A 154 7.57 4.32 -3.64
N GLY A 155 8.78 4.81 -3.86
CA GLY A 155 9.94 4.59 -3.01
C GLY A 155 10.48 5.94 -2.50
N TYR A 156 11.80 6.15 -2.65
CA TYR A 156 12.43 7.48 -2.49
C TYR A 156 12.22 8.40 -3.68
N HIS A 157 11.70 7.85 -4.79
CA HIS A 157 11.27 8.55 -5.97
C HIS A 157 9.85 8.10 -6.29
N ILE A 158 9.17 8.89 -7.10
CA ILE A 158 7.90 8.52 -7.71
C ILE A 158 8.22 8.05 -9.13
N PHE A 159 7.89 6.80 -9.44
CA PHE A 159 7.97 6.27 -10.79
C PHE A 159 6.57 6.07 -11.32
N ARG A 160 6.33 6.47 -12.56
CA ARG A 160 5.10 6.17 -13.28
C ARG A 160 5.34 4.98 -14.22
N TYR A 161 4.55 3.94 -14.05
CA TYR A 161 4.59 2.73 -14.84
C TYR A 161 3.32 2.60 -15.66
N ASP A 162 3.44 2.52 -16.97
CA ASP A 162 2.34 2.26 -17.89
C ASP A 162 2.14 0.75 -18.05
N ILE A 163 0.95 0.26 -17.69
CA ILE A 163 0.63 -1.18 -17.66
C ILE A 163 0.58 -1.77 -19.08
N GLU A 164 0.16 -1.00 -20.09
CA GLU A 164 -0.01 -1.51 -21.45
C GLU A 164 1.31 -1.57 -22.21
N THR A 165 2.10 -0.53 -22.10
CA THR A 165 3.37 -0.44 -22.84
C THR A 165 4.57 -1.01 -22.09
N GLY A 166 4.45 -1.15 -20.76
CA GLY A 166 5.56 -1.51 -19.88
C GLY A 166 6.60 -0.40 -19.71
N ASN A 167 6.29 0.82 -20.19
CA ASN A 167 7.19 1.96 -20.00
C ASN A 167 7.17 2.43 -18.56
N ILE A 168 8.34 2.83 -18.09
CA ILE A 168 8.51 3.41 -16.76
C ILE A 168 9.34 4.69 -16.88
N GLU A 169 8.97 5.71 -16.12
CA GLU A 169 9.70 6.98 -16.06
C GLU A 169 9.75 7.50 -14.62
N ILE A 170 10.73 8.34 -14.34
CA ILE A 170 10.77 9.09 -13.09
C ILE A 170 9.73 10.20 -13.19
N ALA A 171 8.70 10.14 -12.35
CA ALA A 171 7.55 11.02 -12.41
C ALA A 171 7.71 12.29 -11.54
N SER A 172 8.69 12.36 -10.65
CA SER A 172 9.03 13.58 -9.94
C SER A 172 10.53 13.77 -9.91
N GLU A 173 11.03 14.83 -10.52
CA GLU A 173 12.35 15.35 -10.18
C GLU A 173 12.25 16.03 -8.82
N LYS A 174 13.22 15.78 -7.95
CA LYS A 174 13.28 16.35 -6.61
C LYS A 174 13.43 17.88 -6.68
N GLN A 175 12.32 18.60 -6.75
CA GLN A 175 12.32 20.06 -6.66
C GLN A 175 12.39 20.49 -5.18
N GLY A 176 13.53 20.26 -4.53
CA GLY A 176 13.76 20.74 -3.17
C GLY A 176 12.96 20.04 -2.05
N VAL A 177 12.23 18.98 -2.36
CA VAL A 177 11.46 18.19 -1.38
C VAL A 177 12.32 17.03 -0.88
N GLU A 178 12.54 16.95 0.43
CA GLU A 178 13.23 15.84 1.06
C GLU A 178 12.22 14.73 1.42
N ILE A 179 12.38 13.55 0.85
CA ILE A 179 11.57 12.37 1.17
C ILE A 179 12.31 11.53 2.22
N VAL A 180 11.68 11.30 3.36
CA VAL A 180 12.24 10.53 4.49
C VAL A 180 11.60 9.17 4.57
N GLY A 181 12.20 8.21 3.90
CA GLY A 181 11.68 6.84 3.86
C GLY A 181 10.91 6.53 2.59
N THR A 182 9.94 5.65 2.69
CA THR A 182 9.10 5.21 1.56
C THR A 182 7.82 6.03 1.52
N LEU A 183 7.47 6.57 0.36
CA LEU A 183 6.20 7.24 0.15
C LEU A 183 5.04 6.25 0.25
N THR A 184 4.01 6.65 0.98
CA THR A 184 2.78 5.86 1.17
C THR A 184 1.60 6.64 0.58
N PRO A 185 0.75 6.00 -0.24
CA PRO A 185 -0.41 6.65 -0.81
C PRO A 185 -1.51 6.84 0.25
N VAL A 186 -2.20 7.96 0.17
CA VAL A 186 -3.41 8.28 0.98
C VAL A 186 -4.66 8.10 0.13
N CYS A 187 -4.80 8.90 -0.91
CA CYS A 187 -5.91 8.90 -1.86
C CYS A 187 -5.52 9.70 -3.11
N HIS A 188 -6.39 9.70 -4.11
CA HIS A 188 -6.28 10.64 -5.24
C HIS A 188 -7.62 11.33 -5.48
N ASP A 189 -7.57 12.53 -6.01
CA ASP A 189 -8.69 13.22 -6.61
C ASP A 189 -8.23 13.88 -7.92
N ASP A 190 -9.06 13.81 -8.96
CA ASP A 190 -8.75 14.29 -10.30
C ASP A 190 -7.32 13.98 -10.77
N ARG A 191 -6.39 14.95 -10.62
CA ARG A 191 -4.99 14.84 -11.05
C ARG A 191 -4.01 14.73 -9.89
N THR A 192 -4.49 14.90 -8.66
CA THR A 192 -3.63 14.98 -7.47
C THR A 192 -3.66 13.66 -6.72
N THR A 193 -2.49 13.09 -6.51
CA THR A 193 -2.31 11.95 -5.58
C THR A 193 -1.68 12.47 -4.29
N TYR A 194 -2.37 12.24 -3.18
CA TYR A 194 -1.86 12.59 -1.85
C TYR A 194 -1.03 11.45 -1.30
N LEU A 195 0.14 11.79 -0.82
CA LEU A 195 1.16 10.86 -0.35
C LEU A 195 1.66 11.31 1.02
N PHE A 196 2.24 10.41 1.78
CA PHE A 196 2.99 10.78 2.97
C PHE A 196 4.22 9.90 3.15
N ASP A 197 5.17 10.40 3.91
CA ASP A 197 6.28 9.64 4.46
C ASP A 197 6.34 9.78 5.99
N MET A 198 7.45 9.41 6.61
CA MET A 198 7.59 9.51 8.07
C MET A 198 7.53 10.95 8.60
N ARG A 199 7.68 11.98 7.75
CA ARG A 199 7.82 13.37 8.16
C ARG A 199 6.82 14.33 7.56
N SER A 200 6.29 14.01 6.37
CA SER A 200 5.55 15.01 5.60
C SER A 200 4.38 14.40 4.85
N ILE A 201 3.41 15.24 4.56
CA ILE A 201 2.30 14.97 3.63
C ILE A 201 2.58 15.76 2.35
N TYR A 202 2.34 15.14 1.23
CA TYR A 202 2.61 15.68 -0.10
C TYR A 202 1.38 15.64 -1.00
N ALA A 203 1.34 16.58 -1.94
CA ALA A 203 0.49 16.53 -3.13
C ALA A 203 1.36 16.30 -4.36
N TYR A 204 1.09 15.25 -5.11
CA TYR A 204 1.70 14.95 -6.39
C TYR A 204 0.71 15.22 -7.52
N ASP A 205 0.98 16.20 -8.37
CA ASP A 205 0.19 16.50 -9.58
C ASP A 205 0.72 15.67 -10.75
N SER A 206 -0.10 14.73 -11.23
CA SER A 206 0.27 13.82 -12.32
C SER A 206 0.35 14.50 -13.70
N SER A 207 -0.20 15.69 -13.88
CA SER A 207 -0.17 16.43 -15.15
C SER A 207 1.10 17.27 -15.31
N SER A 208 1.59 17.84 -14.23
CA SER A 208 2.80 18.67 -14.20
C SER A 208 4.04 17.92 -13.70
N ASN A 209 3.87 16.70 -13.19
CA ASN A 209 4.90 15.90 -12.50
C ASN A 209 5.53 16.63 -11.30
N GLN A 210 4.76 17.49 -10.63
CA GLN A 210 5.23 18.25 -9.48
C GLN A 210 4.83 17.58 -8.16
N LEU A 211 5.75 17.58 -7.21
CA LEU A 211 5.56 17.14 -5.84
C LEU A 211 5.70 18.33 -4.90
N GLU A 212 4.65 18.66 -4.18
CA GLU A 212 4.61 19.73 -3.19
C GLU A 212 4.46 19.16 -1.78
N SER A 213 5.21 19.71 -0.81
CA SER A 213 5.01 19.41 0.60
C SER A 213 3.89 20.28 1.17
N LEU A 214 2.81 19.65 1.62
CA LEU A 214 1.66 20.33 2.22
C LEU A 214 1.87 20.60 3.71
N TYR A 215 2.45 19.64 4.41
CA TYR A 215 2.67 19.70 5.85
C TYR A 215 3.84 18.83 6.25
N SER A 216 4.62 19.28 7.25
CA SER A 216 5.71 18.49 7.84
C SER A 216 5.61 18.55 9.37
N VAL A 217 5.89 17.41 10.01
CA VAL A 217 5.93 17.33 11.48
C VAL A 217 7.27 17.78 12.03
N GLU A 218 7.31 18.13 13.30
CA GLU A 218 8.50 18.53 14.05
C GLU A 218 9.52 17.38 14.15
N LYS A 219 10.78 17.72 14.46
CA LYS A 219 11.94 16.81 14.39
C LYS A 219 11.75 15.45 15.08
N ASP A 220 11.11 15.41 16.23
CA ASP A 220 10.94 14.20 17.04
C ASP A 220 9.57 13.53 16.87
N THR A 221 8.77 14.02 15.91
CA THR A 221 7.46 13.47 15.57
C THR A 221 7.57 12.63 14.29
N PHE A 222 6.88 11.48 14.28
CA PHE A 222 6.79 10.61 13.11
C PHE A 222 5.34 10.36 12.74
N ILE A 223 5.05 10.44 11.45
CA ILE A 223 3.75 10.09 10.89
C ILE A 223 3.68 8.57 10.73
N ASN A 224 2.68 7.95 11.34
CA ASN A 224 2.43 6.51 11.26
C ASN A 224 1.36 6.17 10.23
N CYS A 225 0.33 7.02 10.12
CA CYS A 225 -0.76 6.86 9.16
C CYS A 225 -1.41 8.20 8.85
N VAL A 226 -2.00 8.28 7.66
CA VAL A 226 -2.76 9.45 7.20
C VAL A 226 -4.04 8.96 6.54
N SER A 227 -5.13 9.67 6.78
CA SER A 227 -6.39 9.53 6.05
C SER A 227 -6.88 10.91 5.66
N ARG A 228 -7.59 11.03 4.54
CA ARG A 228 -8.23 12.27 4.10
C ARG A 228 -9.73 12.05 4.08
N ASP A 229 -10.50 12.93 4.69
CA ASP A 229 -11.95 12.86 4.71
C ASP A 229 -12.60 13.55 3.50
N GLU A 230 -13.93 13.47 3.40
CA GLU A 230 -14.72 14.07 2.33
C GLU A 230 -14.68 15.61 2.31
N HIS A 231 -14.27 16.23 3.41
CA HIS A 231 -14.10 17.69 3.52
C HIS A 231 -12.67 18.14 3.15
N GLY A 232 -11.79 17.19 2.77
CA GLY A 232 -10.41 17.46 2.41
C GLY A 232 -9.46 17.62 3.60
N ILE A 233 -9.91 17.29 4.80
CA ILE A 233 -9.10 17.32 6.03
C ILE A 233 -8.24 16.08 6.11
N PHE A 234 -6.96 16.25 6.43
CA PHE A 234 -6.05 15.15 6.68
C PHE A 234 -6.02 14.82 8.18
N TRP A 235 -6.36 13.60 8.51
CA TRP A 235 -6.26 13.01 9.84
C TRP A 235 -4.93 12.27 9.93
N ILE A 236 -4.08 12.66 10.89
CA ILE A 236 -2.67 12.27 10.96
C ILE A 236 -2.41 11.57 12.28
N GLY A 237 -2.21 10.26 12.25
CA GLY A 237 -1.74 9.49 13.40
C GLY A 237 -0.24 9.60 13.53
N THR A 238 0.23 10.09 14.66
CA THR A 238 1.66 10.27 14.97
C THR A 238 2.07 9.47 16.22
N ASN A 239 3.36 9.37 16.49
CA ASN A 239 3.88 8.86 17.76
C ASN A 239 3.55 9.75 18.98
N HIS A 240 3.03 10.97 18.74
CA HIS A 240 2.61 11.92 19.78
C HIS A 240 1.10 12.24 19.73
N GLY A 241 0.29 11.30 19.23
CA GLY A 241 -1.16 11.41 19.20
C GLY A 241 -1.74 11.76 17.84
N LEU A 242 -3.02 12.07 17.82
CA LEU A 242 -3.79 12.36 16.62
C LEU A 242 -3.77 13.86 16.33
N ARG A 243 -3.55 14.21 15.07
CA ARG A 243 -3.63 15.58 14.56
C ARG A 243 -4.58 15.62 13.38
N TYR A 244 -5.14 16.80 13.08
CA TYR A 244 -5.72 17.04 11.77
C TYR A 244 -5.12 18.28 11.11
N TYR A 245 -5.01 18.24 9.80
CA TYR A 245 -4.50 19.32 8.97
C TYR A 245 -5.53 19.71 7.92
N ASP A 246 -5.95 20.98 7.95
CA ASP A 246 -6.82 21.59 6.93
C ASP A 246 -5.94 22.31 5.89
N ALA A 247 -5.78 21.69 4.73
CA ALA A 247 -4.92 22.22 3.67
C ALA A 247 -5.45 23.55 3.10
N ALA A 248 -6.77 23.75 3.07
CA ALA A 248 -7.37 25.00 2.57
C ALA A 248 -7.09 26.19 3.49
N LYS A 249 -7.04 25.94 4.80
CA LYS A 249 -6.75 26.96 5.82
C LYS A 249 -5.29 26.99 6.25
N GLN A 250 -4.47 26.03 5.77
CA GLN A 250 -3.09 25.81 6.22
C GLN A 250 -2.99 25.77 7.76
N SER A 251 -3.96 25.14 8.40
CA SER A 251 -4.06 25.06 9.86
C SER A 251 -3.97 23.64 10.36
N ILE A 252 -3.25 23.48 11.48
CA ILE A 252 -3.11 22.18 12.16
C ILE A 252 -3.65 22.27 13.58
N GLN A 253 -4.26 21.18 14.05
CA GLN A 253 -4.68 21.05 15.44
C GLN A 253 -4.30 19.66 15.97
N LEU A 254 -3.82 19.65 17.21
CA LEU A 254 -3.63 18.43 17.98
C LEU A 254 -4.98 18.08 18.66
N ILE A 255 -5.41 16.85 18.51
CA ILE A 255 -6.61 16.34 19.19
C ILE A 255 -6.16 15.87 20.59
N PRO A 256 -6.68 16.46 21.67
CA PRO A 256 -6.41 15.96 23.03
C PRO A 256 -6.89 14.51 23.17
N THR A 257 -6.05 13.64 23.70
CA THR A 257 -6.39 12.25 24.04
C THR A 257 -6.87 12.15 25.48
#